data_b885eae3d026b3f8f57cdfb900786e06
#
_entry.id   b885eae3d026b3f8f57cdfb900786e06
#
_cell.length_a   1.000
_cell.length_b   1.000
_cell.length_c   1.000
_cell.angle_alpha   90.00
_cell.angle_beta   90.00
_cell.angle_gamma   90.00
#
_symmetry.space_group_name_H-M   'P 1'
#
loop_
_entity.id
_entity.type
_entity.pdbx_description
1 polymer ?
#
loop_
_entity_poly.entity_id
_entity_poly.type
_entity_poly.pdbx_seq_one_letter_code
_entity_poly.pdbx_strand_id
1 'polypeptide(L)'
;MHRMVLSLLIILCSNFIFAQTDVLIRPPYLERGDTVMILAPAGIMKDTAAVEKGIALLEKWGLNYKLGKNLFKQNFHFAGTDAERLADMQQALDDDNIKAIWCARGGYGTVRIIDDIDFTRFKEHPKWVIGFSDITVLHSEIHKLGYETMHALMPLTYKPDEREQKKAVKSLKKGLFGRKLKYKISDSPYNREGEATGEVVGGNLSLLASMLGSKSQISTDGQILFL
;
A
#
# COMPACT_ATOMS: atom_id res chain seq x y z
N MET A 1 -23.43 62.76 38.86
CA MET A 1 -22.31 62.29 38.04
C MET A 1 -22.21 60.79 38.19
N HIS A 2 -22.83 60.02 37.28
CA HIS A 2 -22.77 58.56 37.27
C HIS A 2 -21.80 58.16 36.19
N ARG A 3 -20.70 57.54 36.60
CA ARG A 3 -19.73 56.90 35.65
C ARG A 3 -20.25 55.52 35.30
N MET A 4 -20.69 55.33 34.07
CA MET A 4 -20.96 54.03 33.49
C MET A 4 -19.60 53.41 33.15
N VAL A 5 -19.27 52.28 33.78
CA VAL A 5 -18.14 51.44 33.40
C VAL A 5 -18.68 50.45 32.38
N LEU A 6 -18.27 50.60 31.13
CA LEU A 6 -18.60 49.70 30.04
C LEU A 6 -17.56 48.53 30.05
N SER A 7 -17.98 47.40 30.59
CA SER A 7 -17.13 46.17 30.55
C SER A 7 -17.25 45.55 29.18
N LEU A 8 -16.19 45.63 28.39
CA LEU A 8 -16.06 44.99 27.10
C LEU A 8 -15.72 43.48 27.32
N LEU A 9 -16.71 42.61 27.16
CA LEU A 9 -16.53 41.17 27.22
C LEU A 9 -15.95 40.69 25.86
N ILE A 10 -14.64 40.48 25.79
CA ILE A 10 -14.00 39.88 24.61
C ILE A 10 -14.23 38.36 24.70
N ILE A 11 -15.20 37.85 23.92
CA ILE A 11 -15.39 36.43 23.73
C ILE A 11 -14.30 35.96 22.73
N LEU A 12 -13.24 35.39 23.25
CA LEU A 12 -12.27 34.60 22.41
C LEU A 12 -13.01 33.34 21.96
N CYS A 13 -13.62 33.38 20.79
CA CYS A 13 -13.95 32.16 20.05
C CYS A 13 -12.66 31.51 19.56
N SER A 14 -12.07 30.65 20.37
CA SER A 14 -11.06 29.72 19.91
C SER A 14 -11.74 28.77 18.91
N ASN A 15 -11.62 29.07 17.63
CA ASN A 15 -11.91 28.11 16.56
C ASN A 15 -10.94 26.96 16.70
N PHE A 16 -11.33 25.93 17.44
CA PHE A 16 -10.70 24.61 17.27
C PHE A 16 -11.05 24.15 15.87
N ILE A 17 -10.16 24.42 14.92
CA ILE A 17 -10.16 23.74 13.64
C ILE A 17 -9.78 22.30 13.99
N PHE A 18 -10.79 21.46 14.23
CA PHE A 18 -10.61 20.04 14.11
C PHE A 18 -10.21 19.80 12.65
N ALA A 19 -8.96 19.55 12.39
CA ALA A 19 -8.56 18.94 11.14
C ALA A 19 -9.40 17.66 11.04
N GLN A 20 -10.35 17.66 10.14
CA GLN A 20 -11.12 16.47 9.80
C GLN A 20 -10.09 15.54 9.15
N THR A 21 -9.57 14.60 9.92
CA THR A 21 -8.76 13.52 9.34
C THR A 21 -9.75 12.70 8.53
N ASP A 22 -9.75 12.89 7.22
CA ASP A 22 -10.48 12.02 6.32
C ASP A 22 -9.96 10.61 6.56
N VAL A 23 -10.81 9.79 7.16
CA VAL A 23 -10.44 8.39 7.46
C VAL A 23 -10.23 7.68 6.13
N LEU A 24 -9.04 7.10 5.93
CA LEU A 24 -8.74 6.35 4.73
C LEU A 24 -9.81 5.29 4.45
N ILE A 25 -10.22 5.20 3.21
CA ILE A 25 -11.14 4.16 2.74
C ILE A 25 -10.39 2.84 2.71
N ARG A 26 -10.89 1.89 3.47
CA ARG A 26 -10.35 0.54 3.50
C ARG A 26 -11.01 -0.29 2.42
N PRO A 27 -10.24 -0.94 1.53
CA PRO A 27 -10.79 -1.95 0.63
C PRO A 27 -11.49 -3.07 1.41
N PRO A 28 -12.54 -3.71 0.86
CA PRO A 28 -13.20 -4.85 1.50
C PRO A 28 -12.20 -5.94 1.89
N TYR A 29 -12.39 -6.56 3.05
CA TYR A 29 -11.60 -7.71 3.42
C TYR A 29 -11.87 -8.87 2.48
N LEU A 30 -10.85 -9.71 2.26
CA LEU A 30 -10.99 -10.86 1.39
C LEU A 30 -11.82 -11.97 2.04
N GLU A 31 -12.62 -12.63 1.22
CA GLU A 31 -13.39 -13.82 1.57
C GLU A 31 -12.90 -15.04 0.75
N ARG A 32 -13.29 -16.24 1.18
CA ARG A 32 -12.97 -17.44 0.41
C ARG A 32 -13.67 -17.39 -0.95
N GLY A 33 -12.92 -17.69 -2.00
CA GLY A 33 -13.40 -17.59 -3.38
C GLY A 33 -13.04 -16.29 -4.08
N ASP A 34 -12.59 -15.27 -3.33
CA ASP A 34 -12.10 -14.03 -3.95
C ASP A 34 -10.86 -14.26 -4.81
N THR A 35 -10.73 -13.46 -5.85
CA THR A 35 -9.63 -13.56 -6.81
C THR A 35 -8.55 -12.52 -6.53
N VAL A 36 -7.30 -12.98 -6.44
CA VAL A 36 -6.09 -12.15 -6.33
C VAL A 36 -5.34 -12.17 -7.64
N MET A 37 -5.05 -11.00 -8.21
CA MET A 37 -4.19 -10.93 -9.40
C MET A 37 -2.73 -10.76 -9.00
N ILE A 38 -1.86 -11.63 -9.53
CA ILE A 38 -0.41 -11.54 -9.38
C ILE A 38 0.16 -10.91 -10.66
N LEU A 39 0.88 -9.80 -10.53
CA LEU A 39 1.49 -9.08 -11.64
C LEU A 39 2.83 -8.46 -11.24
N ALA A 40 3.62 -8.01 -12.21
CA ALA A 40 4.93 -7.41 -11.97
C ALA A 40 4.99 -5.98 -12.56
N PRO A 41 4.73 -4.93 -11.77
CA PRO A 41 4.69 -3.55 -12.30
C PRO A 41 6.08 -2.94 -12.49
N ALA A 42 7.14 -3.61 -12.05
CA ALA A 42 8.49 -3.10 -12.00
C ALA A 42 9.51 -4.06 -12.63
N GLY A 43 10.31 -4.72 -11.81
CA GLY A 43 11.42 -5.57 -12.27
C GLY A 43 10.97 -6.91 -12.84
N ILE A 44 11.82 -7.47 -13.70
CA ILE A 44 11.58 -8.76 -14.37
C ILE A 44 11.37 -9.90 -13.37
N MET A 45 10.38 -10.74 -13.62
CA MET A 45 10.09 -11.95 -12.87
C MET A 45 10.57 -13.18 -13.63
N LYS A 46 11.81 -13.63 -13.34
CA LYS A 46 12.41 -14.82 -13.97
C LYS A 46 12.09 -16.12 -13.23
N ASP A 47 11.82 -16.01 -11.93
CA ASP A 47 11.59 -17.16 -11.06
C ASP A 47 10.10 -17.52 -11.05
N THR A 48 9.71 -18.46 -11.92
CA THR A 48 8.34 -18.99 -11.96
C THR A 48 8.01 -19.73 -10.67
N ALA A 49 8.97 -20.43 -10.06
CA ALA A 49 8.76 -21.16 -8.81
C ALA A 49 8.37 -20.24 -7.65
N ALA A 50 8.84 -18.99 -7.64
CA ALA A 50 8.41 -18.01 -6.63
C ALA A 50 6.92 -17.65 -6.81
N VAL A 51 6.45 -17.50 -8.05
CA VAL A 51 5.02 -17.27 -8.33
C VAL A 51 4.18 -18.49 -7.94
N GLU A 52 4.64 -19.72 -8.26
CA GLU A 52 3.98 -20.97 -7.89
C GLU A 52 3.81 -21.11 -6.36
N LYS A 53 4.84 -20.76 -5.58
CA LYS A 53 4.74 -20.70 -4.11
C LYS A 53 3.68 -19.69 -3.66
N GLY A 54 3.61 -18.53 -4.32
CA GLY A 54 2.57 -17.52 -4.06
C GLY A 54 1.17 -18.07 -4.36
N ILE A 55 0.99 -18.73 -5.50
CA ILE A 55 -0.27 -19.38 -5.89
C ILE A 55 -0.68 -20.41 -4.85
N ALA A 56 0.21 -21.33 -4.49
CA ALA A 56 -0.07 -22.36 -3.48
C ALA A 56 -0.47 -21.74 -2.12
N LEU A 57 0.07 -20.57 -1.79
CA LEU A 57 -0.33 -19.84 -0.58
C LEU A 57 -1.76 -19.28 -0.69
N LEU A 58 -2.13 -18.69 -1.82
CA LEU A 58 -3.49 -18.19 -2.06
C LEU A 58 -4.52 -19.32 -2.02
N GLU A 59 -4.24 -20.42 -2.71
CA GLU A 59 -5.09 -21.62 -2.70
C GLU A 59 -5.27 -22.20 -1.29
N LYS A 60 -4.19 -22.26 -0.50
CA LYS A 60 -4.25 -22.65 0.92
C LYS A 60 -5.13 -21.72 1.75
N TRP A 61 -5.29 -20.47 1.35
CA TRP A 61 -6.21 -19.53 2.00
C TRP A 61 -7.64 -19.62 1.45
N GLY A 62 -7.87 -20.42 0.40
CA GLY A 62 -9.15 -20.59 -0.28
C GLY A 62 -9.47 -19.44 -1.22
N LEU A 63 -8.44 -18.77 -1.74
CA LEU A 63 -8.54 -17.70 -2.73
C LEU A 63 -8.27 -18.25 -4.13
N ASN A 64 -8.90 -17.65 -5.12
CA ASN A 64 -8.57 -17.82 -6.52
C ASN A 64 -7.45 -16.90 -6.92
N TYR A 65 -6.79 -17.19 -8.06
CA TYR A 65 -5.76 -16.32 -8.60
C TYR A 65 -5.93 -16.07 -10.09
N LYS A 66 -5.38 -14.96 -10.55
CA LYS A 66 -5.20 -14.60 -11.95
C LYS A 66 -3.77 -14.09 -12.13
N LEU A 67 -3.13 -14.41 -13.24
CA LEU A 67 -1.79 -13.88 -13.54
C LEU A 67 -1.90 -12.75 -14.54
N GLY A 68 -1.09 -11.71 -14.36
CA GLY A 68 -0.89 -10.68 -15.36
C GLY A 68 -0.38 -11.29 -16.66
N LYS A 69 -0.93 -10.88 -17.79
CA LYS A 69 -0.56 -11.37 -19.11
C LYS A 69 0.93 -11.19 -19.41
N ASN A 70 1.51 -10.13 -18.86
CA ASN A 70 2.88 -9.73 -19.10
C ASN A 70 3.83 -10.05 -17.93
N LEU A 71 3.34 -10.75 -16.88
CA LEU A 71 4.07 -11.05 -15.64
C LEU A 71 5.51 -11.55 -15.86
N PHE A 72 5.73 -12.40 -16.86
CA PHE A 72 7.03 -13.02 -17.16
C PHE A 72 7.74 -12.41 -18.36
N LYS A 73 7.23 -11.31 -18.90
CA LYS A 73 7.91 -10.60 -19.98
C LYS A 73 9.19 -9.93 -19.50
N GLN A 74 10.08 -9.65 -20.45
CA GLN A 74 11.35 -8.99 -20.19
C GLN A 74 11.59 -7.88 -21.20
N ASN A 75 11.94 -6.70 -20.66
CA ASN A 75 12.55 -5.61 -21.40
C ASN A 75 13.71 -5.07 -20.54
N PHE A 76 14.95 -5.46 -20.87
CA PHE A 76 16.13 -5.24 -20.01
C PHE A 76 15.91 -5.80 -18.59
N HIS A 77 15.83 -4.94 -17.57
CA HIS A 77 15.59 -5.34 -16.17
C HIS A 77 14.13 -5.20 -15.74
N PHE A 78 13.23 -4.77 -16.64
CA PHE A 78 11.81 -4.62 -16.39
C PHE A 78 11.00 -5.88 -16.76
N ALA A 79 9.84 -6.01 -16.16
CA ALA A 79 8.85 -7.04 -16.53
C ALA A 79 8.06 -6.61 -17.78
N GLY A 80 8.74 -6.53 -18.92
CA GLY A 80 8.17 -5.99 -20.15
C GLY A 80 8.36 -4.47 -20.30
N THR A 81 7.80 -3.92 -21.35
CA THR A 81 7.77 -2.48 -21.62
C THR A 81 6.90 -1.73 -20.61
N ASP A 82 7.01 -0.41 -20.54
CA ASP A 82 6.14 0.42 -19.69
C ASP A 82 4.66 0.18 -20.03
N ALA A 83 4.32 0.12 -21.33
CA ALA A 83 2.96 -0.13 -21.80
C ALA A 83 2.42 -1.52 -21.37
N GLU A 84 3.27 -2.57 -21.36
CA GLU A 84 2.88 -3.91 -20.94
C GLU A 84 2.63 -4.00 -19.44
N ARG A 85 3.48 -3.34 -18.63
CA ARG A 85 3.33 -3.28 -17.17
C ARG A 85 2.12 -2.44 -16.78
N LEU A 86 1.90 -1.32 -17.46
CA LEU A 86 0.72 -0.48 -17.30
C LEU A 86 -0.55 -1.25 -17.65
N ALA A 87 -0.57 -1.99 -18.77
CA ALA A 87 -1.73 -2.76 -19.20
C ALA A 87 -2.14 -3.83 -18.16
N ASP A 88 -1.18 -4.54 -17.56
CA ASP A 88 -1.47 -5.51 -16.51
C ASP A 88 -2.02 -4.83 -15.24
N MET A 89 -1.43 -3.69 -14.85
CA MET A 89 -1.89 -2.93 -13.68
C MET A 89 -3.29 -2.37 -13.92
N GLN A 90 -3.52 -1.73 -15.07
CA GLN A 90 -4.82 -1.17 -15.41
C GLN A 90 -5.90 -2.24 -15.47
N GLN A 91 -5.62 -3.38 -16.11
CA GLN A 91 -6.55 -4.51 -16.11
C GLN A 91 -6.91 -4.97 -14.69
N ALA A 92 -5.92 -5.02 -13.78
CA ALA A 92 -6.17 -5.43 -12.41
C ALA A 92 -7.01 -4.41 -11.63
N LEU A 93 -6.82 -3.12 -11.90
CA LEU A 93 -7.58 -2.03 -11.27
C LEU A 93 -9.03 -1.98 -11.79
N ASP A 94 -9.24 -2.27 -13.09
CA ASP A 94 -10.54 -2.15 -13.76
C ASP A 94 -11.43 -3.39 -13.60
N ASP A 95 -10.85 -4.58 -13.39
CA ASP A 95 -11.62 -5.84 -13.26
C ASP A 95 -12.23 -5.96 -11.86
N ASP A 96 -13.55 -5.83 -11.76
CA ASP A 96 -14.31 -5.90 -10.49
C ASP A 96 -14.22 -7.27 -9.81
N ASN A 97 -13.87 -8.32 -10.55
CA ASN A 97 -13.68 -9.65 -9.97
C ASN A 97 -12.35 -9.77 -9.21
N ILE A 98 -11.40 -8.88 -9.46
CA ILE A 98 -10.15 -8.82 -8.72
C ILE A 98 -10.38 -8.05 -7.41
N LYS A 99 -10.11 -8.72 -6.28
CA LYS A 99 -10.26 -8.14 -4.93
C LYS A 99 -8.94 -7.71 -4.31
N ALA A 100 -7.83 -8.24 -4.83
CA ALA A 100 -6.49 -7.81 -4.44
C ALA A 100 -5.51 -7.93 -5.61
N ILE A 101 -4.51 -7.05 -5.61
CA ILE A 101 -3.37 -7.05 -6.53
C ILE A 101 -2.14 -7.38 -5.69
N TRP A 102 -1.50 -8.52 -5.96
CA TRP A 102 -0.27 -8.91 -5.28
C TRP A 102 0.91 -8.75 -6.23
N CYS A 103 1.70 -7.71 -6.01
CA CYS A 103 2.89 -7.45 -6.82
C CYS A 103 3.91 -8.58 -6.62
N ALA A 104 4.34 -9.21 -7.72
CA ALA A 104 5.23 -10.37 -7.69
C ALA A 104 6.62 -10.01 -7.17
N ARG A 105 7.09 -8.81 -7.51
CA ARG A 105 8.37 -8.25 -7.05
C ARG A 105 8.37 -6.72 -7.18
N GLY A 106 9.32 -6.09 -6.46
CA GLY A 106 9.71 -4.71 -6.68
C GLY A 106 10.81 -4.59 -7.75
N GLY A 107 11.85 -3.87 -7.44
CA GLY A 107 12.96 -3.54 -8.34
C GLY A 107 12.96 -2.06 -8.66
N TYR A 108 12.81 -1.69 -9.91
CA TYR A 108 12.60 -0.33 -10.39
C TYR A 108 11.67 -0.36 -11.59
N GLY A 109 10.75 0.60 -11.67
CA GLY A 109 9.90 0.74 -12.85
C GLY A 109 8.47 1.21 -12.56
N THR A 110 7.94 1.08 -11.35
CA THR A 110 6.59 1.55 -11.03
C THR A 110 6.47 3.06 -11.22
N VAL A 111 7.51 3.84 -10.87
CA VAL A 111 7.55 5.28 -11.08
C VAL A 111 7.41 5.71 -12.55
N ARG A 112 7.72 4.82 -13.49
CA ARG A 112 7.62 5.10 -14.94
C ARG A 112 6.21 4.99 -15.49
N ILE A 113 5.32 4.30 -14.77
CA ILE A 113 3.95 4.04 -15.22
C ILE A 113 2.90 4.70 -14.32
N ILE A 114 3.29 5.22 -13.14
CA ILE A 114 2.34 5.70 -12.15
C ILE A 114 1.47 6.86 -12.65
N ASP A 115 2.05 7.76 -13.43
CA ASP A 115 1.36 8.94 -13.96
C ASP A 115 0.33 8.61 -15.06
N ASP A 116 0.44 7.44 -15.66
CA ASP A 116 -0.43 6.95 -16.73
C ASP A 116 -1.53 5.99 -16.23
N ILE A 117 -1.52 5.65 -14.93
CA ILE A 117 -2.55 4.79 -14.34
C ILE A 117 -3.84 5.60 -14.14
N ASP A 118 -4.95 5.09 -14.66
CA ASP A 118 -6.29 5.59 -14.35
C ASP A 118 -6.86 4.87 -13.12
N PHE A 119 -7.05 5.61 -12.02
CA PHE A 119 -7.63 5.11 -10.79
C PHE A 119 -9.15 5.31 -10.70
N THR A 120 -9.83 5.71 -11.78
CA THR A 120 -11.28 5.99 -11.75
C THR A 120 -12.05 4.77 -11.27
N ARG A 121 -11.84 3.61 -11.90
CA ARG A 121 -12.54 2.38 -11.53
C ARG A 121 -12.11 1.85 -10.17
N PHE A 122 -10.84 2.02 -9.80
CA PHE A 122 -10.34 1.66 -8.47
C PHE A 122 -11.07 2.43 -7.35
N LYS A 123 -11.39 3.72 -7.56
CA LYS A 123 -12.10 4.53 -6.55
C LYS A 123 -13.55 4.05 -6.34
N GLU A 124 -14.18 3.53 -7.37
CA GLU A 124 -15.53 2.95 -7.29
C GLU A 124 -15.50 1.56 -6.64
N HIS A 125 -14.48 0.77 -6.93
CA HIS A 125 -14.31 -0.62 -6.47
C HIS A 125 -12.91 -0.82 -5.88
N PRO A 126 -12.63 -0.26 -4.69
CA PRO A 126 -11.30 -0.33 -4.10
C PRO A 126 -10.91 -1.77 -3.78
N LYS A 127 -9.65 -2.08 -4.00
CA LYS A 127 -9.05 -3.40 -3.79
C LYS A 127 -7.69 -3.28 -3.14
N TRP A 128 -7.24 -4.32 -2.46
CA TRP A 128 -5.94 -4.33 -1.81
C TRP A 128 -4.80 -4.31 -2.83
N VAL A 129 -3.87 -3.40 -2.69
CA VAL A 129 -2.59 -3.40 -3.41
C VAL A 129 -1.50 -3.81 -2.41
N ILE A 130 -0.80 -4.92 -2.72
CA ILE A 130 0.11 -5.61 -1.80
C ILE A 130 1.51 -5.64 -2.38
N GLY A 131 2.49 -5.18 -1.61
CA GLY A 131 3.90 -5.22 -1.98
C GLY A 131 4.77 -4.36 -1.08
N PHE A 132 6.03 -4.21 -1.42
CA PHE A 132 6.98 -3.34 -0.74
C PHE A 132 8.11 -2.90 -1.70
N SER A 133 9.11 -2.17 -1.22
CA SER A 133 10.22 -1.67 -2.05
C SER A 133 9.72 -0.74 -3.14
N ASP A 134 9.90 -1.04 -4.42
CA ASP A 134 9.43 -0.22 -5.55
C ASP A 134 7.92 0.05 -5.54
N ILE A 135 7.14 -0.82 -4.90
CA ILE A 135 5.69 -0.67 -4.75
C ILE A 135 5.32 0.51 -3.84
N THR A 136 6.27 1.08 -3.12
CA THR A 136 6.10 2.35 -2.38
C THR A 136 5.48 3.44 -3.24
N VAL A 137 5.77 3.46 -4.53
CA VAL A 137 5.19 4.43 -5.48
C VAL A 137 3.66 4.28 -5.55
N LEU A 138 3.16 3.04 -5.69
CA LEU A 138 1.71 2.77 -5.68
C LEU A 138 1.09 3.06 -4.32
N HIS A 139 1.76 2.67 -3.23
CA HIS A 139 1.28 2.96 -1.88
C HIS A 139 1.12 4.47 -1.67
N SER A 140 2.09 5.26 -2.11
CA SER A 140 2.07 6.71 -1.98
C SER A 140 0.91 7.34 -2.76
N GLU A 141 0.75 6.96 -4.03
CA GLU A 141 -0.33 7.52 -4.86
C GLU A 141 -1.72 7.11 -4.34
N ILE A 142 -1.92 5.83 -4.02
CA ILE A 142 -3.20 5.33 -3.52
C ILE A 142 -3.55 5.93 -2.15
N HIS A 143 -2.56 6.13 -1.28
CA HIS A 143 -2.77 6.83 0.00
C HIS A 143 -3.24 8.28 -0.23
N LYS A 144 -2.64 9.03 -1.14
CA LYS A 144 -3.09 10.38 -1.53
C LYS A 144 -4.52 10.41 -2.06
N LEU A 145 -4.95 9.34 -2.73
CA LEU A 145 -6.33 9.18 -3.17
C LEU A 145 -7.30 8.87 -2.02
N GLY A 146 -6.79 8.68 -0.79
CA GLY A 146 -7.58 8.40 0.40
C GLY A 146 -7.86 6.92 0.66
N TYR A 147 -7.02 5.99 0.17
CA TYR A 147 -7.24 4.55 0.32
C TYR A 147 -6.10 3.84 1.03
N GLU A 148 -6.45 2.80 1.80
CA GLU A 148 -5.47 1.92 2.44
C GLU A 148 -4.86 0.94 1.43
N THR A 149 -3.57 0.62 1.66
CA THR A 149 -2.83 -0.41 0.94
C THR A 149 -2.08 -1.32 1.92
N MET A 150 -1.38 -2.34 1.42
CA MET A 150 -0.69 -3.29 2.30
C MET A 150 0.79 -3.41 1.96
N HIS A 151 1.64 -2.77 2.79
CA HIS A 151 3.09 -2.96 2.74
C HIS A 151 3.43 -4.34 3.30
N ALA A 152 3.66 -5.32 2.41
CA ALA A 152 3.86 -6.71 2.80
C ALA A 152 4.71 -7.49 1.80
N LEU A 153 5.10 -8.71 2.21
CA LEU A 153 5.91 -9.61 1.39
C LEU A 153 5.30 -9.86 0.01
N MET A 154 6.18 -10.09 -0.95
CA MET A 154 5.84 -10.40 -2.34
C MET A 154 6.23 -11.84 -2.70
N PRO A 155 5.64 -12.45 -3.74
CA PRO A 155 5.98 -13.81 -4.18
C PRO A 155 7.48 -14.07 -4.32
N LEU A 156 8.24 -13.16 -4.94
CA LEU A 156 9.69 -13.32 -5.10
C LEU A 156 10.45 -13.45 -3.78
N THR A 157 9.97 -12.78 -2.74
CA THR A 157 10.64 -12.76 -1.42
C THR A 157 10.09 -13.81 -0.47
N TYR A 158 9.06 -14.55 -0.88
CA TYR A 158 8.42 -15.55 -0.04
C TYR A 158 9.24 -16.84 0.02
N LYS A 159 9.69 -17.19 1.23
CA LYS A 159 10.46 -18.39 1.55
C LYS A 159 9.72 -19.18 2.63
N PRO A 160 8.94 -20.20 2.26
CA PRO A 160 8.01 -20.90 3.17
C PRO A 160 8.71 -21.58 4.34
N ASP A 161 9.98 -21.95 4.21
CA ASP A 161 10.73 -22.69 5.22
C ASP A 161 11.33 -21.78 6.31
N GLU A 162 11.50 -20.49 6.03
CA GLU A 162 12.05 -19.53 6.98
C GLU A 162 11.02 -19.15 8.07
N ARG A 163 11.44 -19.25 9.32
CA ARG A 163 10.57 -18.97 10.50
C ARG A 163 9.97 -17.57 10.50
N GLU A 164 10.78 -16.57 10.18
CA GLU A 164 10.32 -15.17 10.15
C GLU A 164 9.33 -14.93 9.01
N GLN A 165 9.51 -15.59 7.89
CA GLN A 165 8.57 -15.54 6.77
C GLN A 165 7.20 -16.13 7.15
N LYS A 166 7.17 -17.18 7.98
CA LYS A 166 5.90 -17.72 8.50
C LYS A 166 5.12 -16.69 9.31
N LYS A 167 5.83 -15.84 10.08
CA LYS A 167 5.19 -14.74 10.83
C LYS A 167 4.66 -13.66 9.87
N ALA A 168 5.45 -13.27 8.86
CA ALA A 168 5.05 -12.29 7.86
C ALA A 168 3.81 -12.76 7.07
N VAL A 169 3.80 -14.01 6.62
CA VAL A 169 2.65 -14.65 5.95
C VAL A 169 1.40 -14.66 6.84
N LYS A 170 1.55 -15.03 8.13
CA LYS A 170 0.45 -15.00 9.09
C LYS A 170 -0.09 -13.59 9.30
N SER A 171 0.78 -12.59 9.31
CA SER A 171 0.41 -11.17 9.42
C SER A 171 -0.35 -10.72 8.18
N LEU A 172 0.17 -10.98 6.98
CA LEU A 172 -0.50 -10.66 5.72
C LEU A 172 -1.90 -11.27 5.66
N LYS A 173 -2.03 -12.58 5.98
CA LYS A 173 -3.34 -13.23 6.03
C LYS A 173 -4.27 -12.55 7.01
N LYS A 174 -3.80 -12.21 8.21
CA LYS A 174 -4.62 -11.52 9.21
C LYS A 174 -5.15 -10.19 8.69
N GLY A 175 -4.28 -9.38 8.07
CA GLY A 175 -4.66 -8.09 7.51
C GLY A 175 -5.71 -8.23 6.41
N LEU A 176 -5.47 -9.10 5.43
CA LEU A 176 -6.37 -9.32 4.31
C LEU A 176 -7.76 -9.85 4.72
N PHE A 177 -7.84 -10.64 5.80
CA PHE A 177 -9.10 -11.22 6.31
C PHE A 177 -9.66 -10.48 7.54
N GLY A 178 -9.32 -9.21 7.73
CA GLY A 178 -9.95 -8.32 8.72
C GLY A 178 -9.58 -8.57 10.18
N ARG A 179 -8.47 -9.24 10.44
CA ARG A 179 -8.04 -9.47 11.82
C ARG A 179 -7.05 -8.40 12.27
N LYS A 180 -7.20 -7.93 13.50
CA LYS A 180 -6.32 -6.91 14.08
C LYS A 180 -4.85 -7.34 14.02
N LEU A 181 -4.01 -6.43 13.53
CA LEU A 181 -2.57 -6.57 13.50
C LEU A 181 -1.96 -5.99 14.78
N LYS A 182 -0.97 -6.68 15.32
CA LYS A 182 -0.16 -6.22 16.44
C LYS A 182 1.26 -6.75 16.28
N TYR A 183 2.21 -5.84 16.34
CA TYR A 183 3.62 -6.16 16.24
C TYR A 183 4.33 -5.82 17.55
N LYS A 184 5.32 -6.62 17.89
CA LYS A 184 6.28 -6.32 18.93
C LYS A 184 7.64 -6.26 18.27
N ILE A 185 8.31 -5.14 18.39
CA ILE A 185 9.67 -4.93 17.92
C ILE A 185 10.64 -5.05 19.08
N SER A 186 11.89 -5.38 18.78
CA SER A 186 12.96 -5.42 19.79
C SER A 186 13.35 -4.01 20.22
N ASP A 187 13.78 -3.88 21.44
CA ASP A 187 14.30 -2.64 21.95
C ASP A 187 15.59 -2.24 21.21
N SER A 188 15.81 -0.96 21.08
CA SER A 188 17.00 -0.36 20.49
C SER A 188 17.48 0.80 21.35
N PRO A 189 18.81 1.02 21.49
CA PRO A 189 19.34 2.16 22.23
C PRO A 189 19.00 3.51 21.58
N TYR A 190 18.49 3.49 20.36
CA TYR A 190 18.04 4.69 19.61
C TYR A 190 16.54 4.96 19.78
N ASN A 191 15.82 4.08 20.50
CA ASN A 191 14.41 4.31 20.75
C ASN A 191 14.21 5.56 21.62
N ARG A 192 13.16 6.29 21.33
CA ARG A 192 12.57 7.28 22.22
C ARG A 192 11.25 6.73 22.73
N GLU A 193 11.05 6.80 24.02
CA GLU A 193 9.80 6.38 24.65
C GLU A 193 8.69 7.37 24.33
N GLY A 194 7.48 6.85 24.19
CA GLY A 194 6.28 7.63 23.92
C GLY A 194 5.20 6.81 23.21
N GLU A 195 4.06 7.44 23.03
CA GLU A 195 2.93 6.88 22.31
C GLU A 195 2.47 7.88 21.25
N ALA A 196 2.09 7.36 20.09
CA ALA A 196 1.51 8.15 19.00
C ALA A 196 0.37 7.37 18.36
N THR A 197 -0.64 8.11 17.89
CA THR A 197 -1.73 7.57 17.09
C THR A 197 -1.84 8.41 15.82
N GLY A 198 -1.93 7.75 14.68
CA GLY A 198 -2.02 8.41 13.38
C GLY A 198 -1.99 7.39 12.25
N GLU A 199 -2.21 7.88 11.05
CA GLU A 199 -2.05 7.10 9.84
C GLU A 199 -0.57 6.75 9.65
N VAL A 200 -0.32 5.54 9.13
CA VAL A 200 1.03 5.07 8.82
C VAL A 200 1.30 5.29 7.34
N VAL A 201 2.30 6.09 7.04
CA VAL A 201 2.77 6.35 5.67
C VAL A 201 4.23 6.00 5.54
N GLY A 202 4.72 5.85 4.32
CA GLY A 202 6.13 5.61 4.09
C GLY A 202 6.42 4.44 3.17
N GLY A 203 7.58 3.80 3.40
CA GLY A 203 8.09 2.69 2.61
C GLY A 203 9.57 2.85 2.31
N ASN A 204 9.99 2.55 1.08
CA ASN A 204 11.39 2.65 0.67
C ASN A 204 11.83 4.12 0.62
N LEU A 205 12.79 4.49 1.47
CA LEU A 205 13.28 5.87 1.60
C LEU A 205 13.78 6.47 0.27
N SER A 206 14.50 5.68 -0.54
CA SER A 206 15.01 6.18 -1.83
C SER A 206 13.88 6.55 -2.78
N LEU A 207 12.78 5.80 -2.77
CA LEU A 207 11.61 6.11 -3.59
C LEU A 207 10.85 7.32 -3.04
N LEU A 208 10.66 7.38 -1.73
CA LEU A 208 10.03 8.56 -1.11
C LEU A 208 10.81 9.84 -1.46
N ALA A 209 12.15 9.79 -1.37
CA ALA A 209 12.99 10.91 -1.74
C ALA A 209 12.92 11.24 -3.25
N SER A 210 12.87 10.23 -4.12
CA SER A 210 12.77 10.45 -5.58
C SER A 210 11.41 11.00 -6.03
N MET A 211 10.38 10.82 -5.23
CA MET A 211 9.03 11.34 -5.52
C MET A 211 8.78 12.75 -4.99
N LEU A 212 9.73 13.37 -4.29
CA LEU A 212 9.59 14.76 -3.83
C LEU A 212 9.36 15.70 -5.01
N GLY A 213 8.30 16.52 -4.92
CA GLY A 213 7.87 17.42 -5.99
C GLY A 213 7.06 16.77 -7.11
N SER A 214 6.87 15.44 -7.10
CA SER A 214 6.02 14.75 -8.08
C SER A 214 4.55 14.73 -7.64
N LYS A 215 3.67 14.28 -8.56
CA LYS A 215 2.25 14.07 -8.24
C LYS A 215 2.05 13.03 -7.11
N SER A 216 2.93 12.04 -7.02
CA SER A 216 2.84 10.94 -6.06
C SER A 216 3.56 11.22 -4.73
N GLN A 217 4.06 12.43 -4.50
CA GLN A 217 4.61 12.83 -3.21
C GLN A 217 3.55 12.73 -2.11
N ILE A 218 3.85 12.00 -1.02
CA ILE A 218 2.98 11.94 0.17
C ILE A 218 3.27 13.13 1.10
N SER A 219 2.26 13.52 1.88
CA SER A 219 2.46 14.31 3.09
C SER A 219 2.84 13.39 4.24
N THR A 220 3.66 13.87 5.16
CA THR A 220 3.98 13.18 6.42
C THR A 220 3.50 13.96 7.64
N ASP A 221 2.85 15.10 7.44
CA ASP A 221 2.40 15.98 8.50
C ASP A 221 1.31 15.31 9.34
N GLY A 222 1.57 15.17 10.64
CA GLY A 222 0.64 14.53 11.58
C GLY A 222 0.52 13.00 11.42
N GLN A 223 1.38 12.37 10.61
CA GLN A 223 1.35 10.93 10.32
C GLN A 223 2.55 10.20 10.95
N ILE A 224 2.43 8.89 11.04
CA ILE A 224 3.53 8.03 11.49
C ILE A 224 4.32 7.59 10.25
N LEU A 225 5.56 8.07 10.14
CA LEU A 225 6.46 7.72 9.04
C LEU A 225 7.13 6.37 9.30
N PHE A 226 6.92 5.43 8.39
CA PHE A 226 7.57 4.11 8.35
C PHE A 226 8.60 4.07 7.22
N LEU A 227 9.86 3.68 7.52
CA LEU A 227 10.97 3.61 6.55
C LEU A 227 11.61 2.23 6.52
#